data_3a8e2eb4f78983dc066d79b29cd37553
#
_entry.id   3a8e2eb4f78983dc066d79b29cd37553
#
_cell.length_a   1.000
_cell.length_b   1.000
_cell.length_c   1.000
_cell.angle_alpha   90.00
_cell.angle_beta   90.00
_cell.angle_gamma   90.00
#
_symmetry.space_group_name_H-M   'P 1'
#
loop_
_entity.id
_entity.type
_entity.pdbx_description
1 polymer ?
#
loop_
_entity_poly.entity_id
_entity_poly.type
_entity_poly.pdbx_seq_one_letter_code
_entity_poly.pdbx_strand_id
1 'polypeptide(L)'
;MSSPMLDEAVLAEIAGNTGDRHRPLMFVNAAIHTLDPVIGDFPAADLLIGTNEIVAVGTGLHTAAEDDGAIVVDCTGLAIVPAVVDGVAVAGLRVRPADRVGALTPGNPATFALVAGPTSGRSVLEMIVWRPEQAAAIVVDGEIAQVNGRRLTPAPIEPKPGPRSVESPYLGMWIDETCFLHQELTADGRYDETRGGRPHAYQGAFWIDGDRIVYRDDLGFWAYGRFVDGVLHHAGYVLRRR
;
A
#
# COMPACT_ATOMS: atom_id res chain seq x y z
N MET A 1 -1.35 31.52 -0.75
CA MET A 1 -1.45 30.94 -2.11
C MET A 1 -2.33 29.71 -1.97
N SER A 2 -3.40 29.60 -2.75
CA SER A 2 -4.27 28.42 -2.77
C SER A 2 -3.44 27.22 -3.28
N SER A 3 -3.50 26.08 -2.61
CA SER A 3 -2.89 24.87 -3.13
C SER A 3 -3.52 24.51 -4.47
N PRO A 4 -2.75 24.06 -5.47
CA PRO A 4 -3.32 23.59 -6.72
C PRO A 4 -4.27 22.43 -6.42
N MET A 5 -5.46 22.50 -6.97
CA MET A 5 -6.53 21.52 -6.77
C MET A 5 -6.93 20.92 -8.12
N LEU A 6 -7.31 19.67 -8.13
CA LEU A 6 -7.87 19.05 -9.33
C LEU A 6 -9.27 19.63 -9.62
N ASP A 7 -9.58 19.74 -10.92
CA ASP A 7 -10.87 20.26 -11.39
C ASP A 7 -12.02 19.32 -10.99
N GLU A 8 -13.05 19.85 -10.38
CA GLU A 8 -14.25 19.11 -9.94
C GLU A 8 -14.99 18.46 -11.12
N ALA A 9 -14.98 19.08 -12.31
CA ALA A 9 -15.61 18.51 -13.50
C ALA A 9 -14.87 17.24 -13.97
N VAL A 10 -13.54 17.27 -13.96
CA VAL A 10 -12.70 16.12 -14.29
C VAL A 10 -12.87 15.00 -13.24
N LEU A 11 -12.96 15.36 -11.95
CA LEU A 11 -13.23 14.40 -10.89
C LEU A 11 -14.59 13.71 -11.05
N ALA A 12 -15.62 14.45 -11.47
CA ALA A 12 -16.94 13.88 -11.77
C ALA A 12 -16.89 12.92 -12.97
N GLU A 13 -16.12 13.28 -14.01
CA GLU A 13 -15.92 12.42 -15.19
C GLU A 13 -15.19 11.12 -14.81
N ILE A 14 -14.14 11.19 -13.99
CA ILE A 14 -13.41 10.02 -13.48
C ILE A 14 -14.33 9.14 -12.63
N ALA A 15 -15.15 9.74 -11.76
CA ALA A 15 -16.09 8.99 -10.93
C ALA A 15 -17.16 8.26 -11.75
N GLY A 16 -17.50 8.77 -12.95
CA GLY A 16 -18.39 8.13 -13.92
C GLY A 16 -17.72 7.10 -14.83
N ASN A 17 -16.39 6.98 -14.77
CA ASN A 17 -15.60 6.09 -15.62
C ASN A 17 -15.61 4.64 -15.08
N THR A 18 -16.78 4.02 -15.09
CA THR A 18 -17.02 2.68 -14.57
C THR A 18 -17.63 1.75 -15.63
N GLY A 19 -17.38 0.45 -15.52
CA GLY A 19 -17.99 -0.57 -16.40
C GLY A 19 -17.07 -1.03 -17.54
N ASP A 20 -17.66 -1.69 -18.53
CA ASP A 20 -16.95 -2.39 -19.62
C ASP A 20 -16.13 -1.49 -20.58
N ARG A 21 -16.32 -0.18 -20.49
CA ARG A 21 -15.59 0.83 -21.29
C ARG A 21 -14.77 1.74 -20.37
N HIS A 22 -13.94 1.15 -19.54
CA HIS A 22 -13.02 1.93 -18.70
C HIS A 22 -12.04 2.69 -19.59
N ARG A 23 -12.15 4.03 -19.60
CA ARG A 23 -11.28 4.92 -20.36
C ARG A 23 -9.96 5.08 -19.60
N PRO A 24 -8.80 5.10 -20.29
CA PRO A 24 -7.52 5.44 -19.67
C PRO A 24 -7.57 6.83 -18.99
N LEU A 25 -6.72 7.05 -18.00
CA LEU A 25 -6.52 8.38 -17.42
C LEU A 25 -5.14 8.91 -17.84
N MET A 26 -5.10 10.15 -18.28
CA MET A 26 -3.87 10.81 -18.66
C MET A 26 -3.63 12.06 -17.83
N PHE A 27 -2.62 12.02 -17.00
CA PHE A 27 -2.16 13.13 -16.19
C PHE A 27 -1.12 13.91 -16.99
N VAL A 28 -1.41 15.17 -17.32
CA VAL A 28 -0.58 15.98 -18.22
C VAL A 28 0.08 17.16 -17.51
N ASN A 29 1.18 17.66 -18.07
CA ASN A 29 1.90 18.86 -17.61
C ASN A 29 2.46 18.76 -16.19
N ALA A 30 2.72 17.57 -15.68
CA ALA A 30 3.28 17.37 -14.35
C ALA A 30 4.83 17.34 -14.36
N ALA A 31 5.44 17.78 -13.28
CA ALA A 31 6.80 17.30 -12.96
C ALA A 31 6.68 15.85 -12.51
N ILE A 32 7.52 14.94 -13.04
CA ILE A 32 7.40 13.51 -12.71
C ILE A 32 8.73 13.00 -12.14
N HIS A 33 8.66 12.48 -10.91
CA HIS A 33 9.78 11.80 -10.26
C HIS A 33 9.54 10.30 -10.35
N THR A 34 10.23 9.64 -11.28
CA THR A 34 9.94 8.23 -11.57
C THR A 34 10.52 7.25 -10.57
N LEU A 35 11.58 7.60 -9.87
CA LEU A 35 12.45 6.69 -9.11
C LEU A 35 13.02 5.54 -9.98
N ASP A 36 12.92 5.65 -11.29
CA ASP A 36 13.55 4.72 -12.23
C ASP A 36 14.82 5.36 -12.81
N PRO A 37 16.02 4.82 -12.51
CA PRO A 37 17.29 5.43 -12.96
C PRO A 37 17.52 5.31 -14.47
N VAL A 38 16.76 4.49 -15.18
CA VAL A 38 16.85 4.37 -16.66
C VAL A 38 15.97 5.41 -17.32
N ILE A 39 14.74 5.61 -16.80
CA ILE A 39 13.79 6.58 -17.33
C ILE A 39 14.19 7.99 -16.89
N GLY A 40 14.59 8.14 -15.61
CA GLY A 40 14.91 9.44 -15.02
C GLY A 40 13.67 10.27 -14.65
N ASP A 41 13.90 11.49 -14.21
CA ASP A 41 12.85 12.45 -13.84
C ASP A 41 12.57 13.44 -14.97
N PHE A 42 11.34 13.92 -15.02
CA PHE A 42 10.90 14.91 -16.01
C PHE A 42 10.47 16.21 -15.33
N PRO A 43 10.94 17.38 -15.79
CA PRO A 43 10.48 18.66 -15.24
C PRO A 43 9.05 19.01 -15.68
N ALA A 44 8.61 18.47 -16.82
CA ALA A 44 7.25 18.56 -17.34
C ALA A 44 7.02 17.39 -18.31
N ALA A 45 6.06 16.54 -18.01
CA ALA A 45 5.72 15.37 -18.81
C ALA A 45 4.30 14.88 -18.48
N ASP A 46 3.93 13.78 -19.13
CA ASP A 46 2.63 13.14 -19.02
C ASP A 46 2.78 11.72 -18.49
N LEU A 47 1.76 11.25 -17.76
CA LEU A 47 1.63 9.89 -17.26
C LEU A 47 0.30 9.31 -17.73
N LEU A 48 0.35 8.23 -18.51
CA LEU A 48 -0.84 7.51 -18.97
C LEU A 48 -1.01 6.24 -18.13
N ILE A 49 -2.21 6.07 -17.57
CA ILE A 49 -2.59 4.85 -16.86
C ILE A 49 -3.78 4.18 -17.55
N GLY A 50 -3.72 2.86 -17.63
CA GLY A 50 -4.81 2.02 -18.11
C GLY A 50 -5.25 1.06 -17.01
N THR A 51 -6.50 1.11 -16.62
CA THR A 51 -7.07 0.31 -15.50
C THR A 51 -6.27 0.49 -14.21
N ASN A 52 -5.29 -0.38 -13.94
CA ASN A 52 -4.51 -0.39 -12.69
C ASN A 52 -2.99 -0.27 -12.91
N GLU A 53 -2.54 -0.13 -14.16
CA GLU A 53 -1.11 -0.11 -14.50
C GLU A 53 -0.70 1.18 -15.19
N ILE A 54 0.57 1.56 -15.04
CA ILE A 54 1.21 2.61 -15.82
C ILE A 54 1.44 2.08 -17.23
N VAL A 55 0.85 2.74 -18.21
CA VAL A 55 1.00 2.40 -19.63
C VAL A 55 2.21 3.10 -20.22
N ALA A 56 2.34 4.41 -19.93
CA ALA A 56 3.44 5.21 -20.46
C ALA A 56 3.76 6.39 -19.54
N VAL A 57 5.01 6.83 -19.58
CA VAL A 57 5.50 8.05 -18.91
C VAL A 57 6.49 8.77 -19.83
N GLY A 58 6.32 10.07 -19.99
CA GLY A 58 7.22 10.86 -20.82
C GLY A 58 6.51 12.07 -21.46
N THR A 59 7.18 12.73 -22.36
CA THR A 59 6.63 13.89 -23.09
C THR A 59 5.89 13.46 -24.34
N GLY A 60 4.82 14.20 -24.69
CA GLY A 60 4.16 14.06 -26.00
C GLY A 60 3.17 12.89 -26.10
N LEU A 61 2.58 12.47 -24.99
CA LEU A 61 1.59 11.38 -24.97
C LEU A 61 0.19 11.83 -25.44
N HIS A 62 -0.03 13.10 -25.78
CA HIS A 62 -1.35 13.64 -26.15
C HIS A 62 -2.05 12.90 -27.29
N THR A 63 -1.29 12.50 -28.32
CA THR A 63 -1.85 11.74 -29.44
C THR A 63 -2.40 10.37 -29.01
N ALA A 64 -1.73 9.69 -28.09
CA ALA A 64 -2.22 8.43 -27.55
C ALA A 64 -3.52 8.63 -26.74
N ALA A 65 -3.66 9.75 -26.03
CA ALA A 65 -4.88 10.08 -25.32
C ALA A 65 -6.06 10.33 -26.25
N GLU A 66 -5.84 11.03 -27.35
CA GLU A 66 -6.89 11.32 -28.35
C GLU A 66 -7.37 10.02 -29.02
N ASP A 67 -6.47 9.14 -29.39
CA ASP A 67 -6.78 7.86 -30.06
C ASP A 67 -7.56 6.89 -29.12
N ASP A 68 -7.19 6.83 -27.84
CA ASP A 68 -7.78 5.91 -26.86
C ASP A 68 -8.97 6.56 -26.10
N GLY A 69 -9.28 7.83 -26.33
CA GLY A 69 -10.34 8.56 -25.64
C GLY A 69 -10.09 8.73 -24.14
N ALA A 70 -8.83 8.89 -23.75
CA ALA A 70 -8.45 9.02 -22.34
C ALA A 70 -9.09 10.25 -21.67
N ILE A 71 -9.37 10.17 -20.37
CA ILE A 71 -9.74 11.33 -19.56
C ILE A 71 -8.47 12.09 -19.23
N VAL A 72 -8.40 13.36 -19.60
CA VAL A 72 -7.23 14.20 -19.40
C VAL A 72 -7.34 14.97 -18.08
N VAL A 73 -6.32 14.82 -17.24
CA VAL A 73 -6.19 15.48 -15.94
C VAL A 73 -5.03 16.49 -16.03
N ASP A 74 -5.33 17.78 -16.05
CA ASP A 74 -4.29 18.81 -16.03
C ASP A 74 -3.63 18.91 -14.65
N CYS A 75 -2.32 18.64 -14.63
CA CYS A 75 -1.48 18.67 -13.45
C CYS A 75 -0.50 19.85 -13.43
N THR A 76 -0.84 20.94 -14.12
CA THR A 76 -0.02 22.15 -14.13
C THR A 76 0.22 22.65 -12.70
N GLY A 77 1.49 22.80 -12.31
CA GLY A 77 1.89 23.20 -10.96
C GLY A 77 1.89 22.06 -9.94
N LEU A 78 1.66 20.81 -10.38
CA LEU A 78 1.77 19.61 -9.57
C LEU A 78 3.01 18.79 -9.96
N ALA A 79 3.44 17.95 -9.03
CA ALA A 79 4.40 16.90 -9.28
C ALA A 79 3.74 15.53 -9.04
N ILE A 80 4.05 14.56 -9.89
CA ILE A 80 3.68 13.16 -9.72
C ILE A 80 4.86 12.42 -9.11
N VAL A 81 4.60 11.71 -8.02
CA VAL A 81 5.62 10.99 -7.26
C VAL A 81 5.10 9.61 -6.85
N PRO A 82 5.96 8.59 -6.74
CA PRO A 82 5.53 7.30 -6.21
C PRO A 82 4.91 7.43 -4.82
N ALA A 83 3.77 6.79 -4.57
CA ALA A 83 3.17 6.70 -3.24
C ALA A 83 3.71 5.51 -2.42
N VAL A 84 4.37 4.55 -3.10
CA VAL A 84 5.11 3.45 -2.46
C VAL A 84 6.59 3.64 -2.73
N VAL A 85 7.41 3.71 -1.69
CA VAL A 85 8.86 3.93 -1.82
C VAL A 85 9.61 2.76 -1.22
N ASP A 86 10.43 2.10 -2.04
CA ASP A 86 11.41 1.11 -1.58
C ASP A 86 12.70 1.83 -1.14
N GLY A 87 12.83 2.06 0.18
CA GLY A 87 14.00 2.73 0.74
C GLY A 87 15.31 1.98 0.48
N VAL A 88 15.27 0.68 0.27
CA VAL A 88 16.45 -0.14 -0.03
C VAL A 88 16.91 0.11 -1.47
N ALA A 89 15.94 0.22 -2.41
CA ALA A 89 16.24 0.58 -3.79
C ALA A 89 16.77 2.02 -3.89
N VAL A 90 16.15 2.97 -3.17
CA VAL A 90 16.60 4.37 -3.11
C VAL A 90 18.03 4.48 -2.54
N ALA A 91 18.38 3.65 -1.56
CA ALA A 91 19.74 3.57 -1.02
C ALA A 91 20.75 2.86 -1.94
N GLY A 92 20.34 2.41 -3.13
CA GLY A 92 21.22 1.70 -4.07
C GLY A 92 21.60 0.28 -3.66
N LEU A 93 20.89 -0.31 -2.70
CA LEU A 93 21.20 -1.64 -2.16
C LEU A 93 20.47 -2.76 -2.93
N ARG A 94 19.51 -2.44 -3.80
CA ARG A 94 18.85 -3.35 -4.74
C ARG A 94 19.19 -2.97 -6.17
N VAL A 95 19.57 -3.94 -6.97
CA VAL A 95 20.08 -3.72 -8.32
C VAL A 95 19.16 -4.31 -9.40
N ARG A 96 18.14 -5.08 -9.05
CA ARG A 96 17.27 -5.74 -10.04
C ARG A 96 16.17 -4.82 -10.52
N PRO A 97 15.98 -4.64 -11.85
CA PRO A 97 14.88 -3.85 -12.39
C PRO A 97 13.48 -4.31 -11.94
N ALA A 98 13.29 -5.62 -11.78
CA ALA A 98 12.04 -6.22 -11.30
C ALA A 98 11.74 -5.91 -9.82
N ASP A 99 12.73 -5.44 -9.07
CA ASP A 99 12.58 -5.10 -7.64
C ASP A 99 12.27 -3.61 -7.41
N ARG A 100 11.93 -2.86 -8.46
CA ARG A 100 11.61 -1.43 -8.38
C ARG A 100 10.19 -1.21 -7.91
N VAL A 101 9.89 -1.65 -6.70
CA VAL A 101 8.58 -1.44 -6.07
C VAL A 101 8.30 0.06 -5.97
N GLY A 102 7.18 0.48 -6.56
CA GLY A 102 6.71 1.85 -6.51
C GLY A 102 7.33 2.80 -7.55
N ALA A 103 8.32 2.39 -8.35
CA ALA A 103 8.80 3.25 -9.44
C ALA A 103 7.71 3.49 -10.48
N LEU A 104 7.64 4.72 -11.02
CA LEU A 104 6.70 5.06 -12.09
C LEU A 104 7.23 4.58 -13.44
N THR A 105 7.25 3.27 -13.59
CA THR A 105 7.75 2.56 -14.78
C THR A 105 6.56 1.91 -15.48
N PRO A 106 6.46 1.95 -16.82
CA PRO A 106 5.44 1.22 -17.56
C PRO A 106 5.38 -0.27 -17.16
N GLY A 107 4.17 -0.79 -16.92
CA GLY A 107 3.91 -2.14 -16.43
C GLY A 107 3.88 -2.24 -14.89
N ASN A 108 4.25 -1.22 -14.14
CA ASN A 108 4.07 -1.18 -12.70
C ASN A 108 2.64 -0.76 -12.31
N PRO A 109 2.16 -1.16 -11.12
CA PRO A 109 0.89 -0.67 -10.60
C PRO A 109 0.84 0.87 -10.56
N ALA A 110 -0.28 1.45 -11.00
CA ALA A 110 -0.49 2.88 -11.02
C ALA A 110 -0.79 3.39 -9.60
N THR A 111 0.25 3.43 -8.75
CA THR A 111 0.17 3.87 -7.35
C THR A 111 1.12 5.05 -7.12
N PHE A 112 0.54 6.26 -7.05
CA PHE A 112 1.31 7.50 -6.98
C PHE A 112 0.53 8.61 -6.25
N ALA A 113 1.22 9.69 -5.93
CA ALA A 113 0.62 10.90 -5.36
C ALA A 113 0.87 12.10 -6.26
N LEU A 114 -0.12 12.98 -6.32
CA LEU A 114 -0.06 14.32 -6.87
C LEU A 114 0.20 15.31 -5.74
N VAL A 115 1.28 16.06 -5.81
CA VAL A 115 1.69 16.98 -4.77
C VAL A 115 1.99 18.35 -5.36
N ALA A 116 1.89 19.44 -4.57
CA ALA A 116 2.23 20.76 -5.05
C ALA A 116 3.70 20.82 -5.49
N GLY A 117 3.92 21.22 -6.74
CA GLY A 117 5.26 21.34 -7.35
C GLY A 117 5.67 22.79 -7.60
N PRO A 118 6.94 23.04 -8.00
CA PRO A 118 8.05 22.09 -7.97
C PRO A 118 8.61 21.93 -6.57
N THR A 119 8.86 20.71 -6.16
CA THR A 119 9.46 20.37 -4.86
C THR A 119 10.67 19.49 -5.06
N SER A 120 11.66 19.56 -4.18
CA SER A 120 12.75 18.59 -4.20
C SER A 120 12.23 17.20 -3.84
N GLY A 121 12.77 16.15 -4.44
CA GLY A 121 12.37 14.77 -4.14
C GLY A 121 12.40 14.44 -2.65
N ARG A 122 13.33 15.03 -1.89
CA ARG A 122 13.39 14.89 -0.43
C ARG A 122 12.17 15.48 0.27
N SER A 123 11.78 16.69 -0.09
CA SER A 123 10.60 17.35 0.51
C SER A 123 9.31 16.61 0.18
N VAL A 124 9.22 16.00 -0.99
CA VAL A 124 8.10 15.18 -1.40
C VAL A 124 7.98 13.92 -0.54
N LEU A 125 9.08 13.20 -0.33
CA LEU A 125 9.10 12.02 0.53
C LEU A 125 8.72 12.36 1.97
N GLU A 126 9.25 13.43 2.52
CA GLU A 126 8.89 13.91 3.85
C GLU A 126 7.38 14.23 3.95
N MET A 127 6.82 14.86 2.93
CA MET A 127 5.39 15.18 2.91
C MET A 127 4.51 13.92 2.83
N ILE A 128 4.81 12.97 1.94
CA ILE A 128 4.01 11.74 1.80
C ILE A 128 4.02 10.91 3.08
N VAL A 129 5.18 10.81 3.74
CA VAL A 129 5.33 10.00 4.97
C VAL A 129 4.67 10.67 6.17
N TRP A 130 4.81 12.00 6.31
CA TRP A 130 4.40 12.70 7.53
C TRP A 130 3.09 13.47 7.40
N ARG A 131 2.69 13.82 6.17
CA ARG A 131 1.51 14.67 5.90
C ARG A 131 0.78 14.25 4.62
N PRO A 132 0.34 12.99 4.52
CA PRO A 132 -0.32 12.51 3.30
C PRO A 132 -1.62 13.25 2.97
N GLU A 133 -2.25 13.88 3.97
CA GLU A 133 -3.44 14.71 3.78
C GLU A 133 -3.17 15.99 2.96
N GLN A 134 -1.92 16.39 2.80
CA GLN A 134 -1.53 17.55 1.98
C GLN A 134 -1.35 17.22 0.50
N ALA A 135 -1.39 15.92 0.13
CA ALA A 135 -1.39 15.54 -1.27
C ALA A 135 -2.67 16.06 -1.97
N ALA A 136 -2.50 16.64 -3.16
CA ALA A 136 -3.63 17.05 -3.98
C ALA A 136 -4.50 15.84 -4.38
N ALA A 137 -3.85 14.71 -4.72
CA ALA A 137 -4.52 13.43 -4.86
C ALA A 137 -3.57 12.26 -4.54
N ILE A 138 -4.15 11.12 -4.19
CA ILE A 138 -3.45 9.83 -4.09
C ILE A 138 -4.22 8.84 -4.96
N VAL A 139 -3.50 8.23 -5.88
CA VAL A 139 -3.99 7.16 -6.77
C VAL A 139 -3.41 5.84 -6.26
N VAL A 140 -4.25 4.83 -6.15
CA VAL A 140 -3.88 3.48 -5.72
C VAL A 140 -4.42 2.49 -6.72
N ASP A 141 -3.54 1.72 -7.35
CA ASP A 141 -3.89 0.73 -8.38
C ASP A 141 -4.84 1.30 -9.46
N GLY A 142 -4.54 2.52 -9.92
CA GLY A 142 -5.30 3.22 -10.96
C GLY A 142 -6.54 3.97 -10.50
N GLU A 143 -6.96 3.82 -9.25
CA GLU A 143 -8.14 4.51 -8.69
C GLU A 143 -7.74 5.72 -7.83
N ILE A 144 -8.45 6.84 -7.95
CA ILE A 144 -8.25 7.99 -7.07
C ILE A 144 -8.81 7.67 -5.68
N ALA A 145 -7.93 7.35 -4.75
CA ALA A 145 -8.29 6.99 -3.37
C ALA A 145 -8.53 8.21 -2.47
N GLN A 146 -7.85 9.33 -2.75
CA GLN A 146 -7.97 10.57 -2.02
C GLN A 146 -7.81 11.77 -2.96
N VAL A 147 -8.54 12.84 -2.74
CA VAL A 147 -8.38 14.12 -3.44
C VAL A 147 -8.61 15.28 -2.47
N ASN A 148 -7.75 16.30 -2.52
CA ASN A 148 -7.81 17.51 -1.70
C ASN A 148 -8.07 17.22 -0.20
N GLY A 149 -7.36 16.21 0.34
CA GLY A 149 -7.50 15.75 1.73
C GLY A 149 -8.76 14.92 2.02
N ARG A 150 -9.68 14.80 1.05
CA ARG A 150 -10.91 14.01 1.19
C ARG A 150 -10.70 12.60 0.63
N ARG A 151 -10.86 11.58 1.47
CA ARG A 151 -10.85 10.18 1.06
C ARG A 151 -12.09 9.85 0.23
N LEU A 152 -11.91 9.19 -0.90
CA LEU A 152 -12.97 8.74 -1.79
C LEU A 152 -13.27 7.24 -1.59
N THR A 153 -12.26 6.44 -1.27
CA THR A 153 -12.43 5.03 -0.93
C THR A 153 -12.79 4.88 0.56
N PRO A 154 -13.61 3.89 0.93
CA PRO A 154 -13.85 3.58 2.33
C PRO A 154 -12.53 3.35 3.08
N ALA A 155 -12.47 3.78 4.34
CA ALA A 155 -11.33 3.40 5.17
C ALA A 155 -11.27 1.87 5.26
N PRO A 156 -10.09 1.26 5.16
CA PRO A 156 -9.95 -0.15 5.49
C PRO A 156 -10.56 -0.38 6.87
N ILE A 157 -11.41 -1.40 6.99
CA ILE A 157 -11.88 -1.82 8.30
C ILE A 157 -10.68 -2.45 8.98
N GLU A 158 -9.98 -1.68 9.80
CA GLU A 158 -8.97 -2.27 10.66
C GLU A 158 -9.69 -3.25 11.59
N PRO A 159 -9.30 -4.53 11.59
CA PRO A 159 -9.82 -5.47 12.55
C PRO A 159 -9.43 -4.96 13.94
N LYS A 160 -10.38 -4.39 14.67
CA LYS A 160 -10.13 -4.00 16.06
C LYS A 160 -9.97 -5.28 16.87
N PRO A 161 -8.82 -5.48 17.52
CA PRO A 161 -8.67 -6.56 18.45
C PRO A 161 -9.66 -6.33 19.61
N GLY A 162 -10.53 -7.28 19.80
CA GLY A 162 -11.51 -7.27 20.89
C GLY A 162 -11.86 -8.70 21.26
N PRO A 163 -12.38 -8.95 22.46
CA PRO A 163 -12.85 -10.26 22.83
C PRO A 163 -13.99 -10.66 21.89
N ARG A 164 -13.69 -11.51 20.95
CA ARG A 164 -14.66 -12.16 20.07
C ARG A 164 -14.47 -13.65 20.22
N SER A 165 -15.57 -14.38 20.34
CA SER A 165 -15.50 -15.81 20.14
C SER A 165 -14.97 -16.06 18.71
N VAL A 166 -13.88 -16.77 18.63
CA VAL A 166 -13.23 -17.12 17.36
C VAL A 166 -13.64 -18.55 17.03
N GLU A 167 -14.38 -18.73 15.93
CA GLU A 167 -14.52 -20.04 15.32
C GLU A 167 -13.43 -20.19 14.28
N SER A 168 -12.45 -21.04 14.55
CA SER A 168 -11.33 -21.25 13.64
C SER A 168 -10.79 -22.68 13.77
N PRO A 169 -10.41 -23.32 12.66
CA PRO A 169 -9.74 -24.61 12.71
C PRO A 169 -8.35 -24.53 13.37
N TYR A 170 -7.84 -23.36 13.63
CA TYR A 170 -6.53 -23.12 14.21
C TYR A 170 -6.52 -22.99 15.76
N LEU A 171 -7.68 -23.08 16.42
CA LEU A 171 -7.74 -23.07 17.87
C LEU A 171 -7.07 -24.30 18.48
N GLY A 172 -6.51 -24.14 19.69
CA GLY A 172 -5.86 -25.19 20.47
C GLY A 172 -4.38 -24.95 20.68
N MET A 173 -3.68 -26.00 21.08
CA MET A 173 -2.28 -25.95 21.47
C MET A 173 -1.35 -26.13 20.28
N TRP A 174 -0.38 -25.23 20.14
CA TRP A 174 0.67 -25.23 19.15
C TRP A 174 2.02 -25.31 19.83
N ILE A 175 2.88 -26.23 19.42
CA ILE A 175 4.17 -26.51 20.06
C ILE A 175 5.26 -26.57 19.01
N ASP A 176 6.41 -25.91 19.25
CA ASP A 176 7.59 -26.03 18.41
C ASP A 176 8.28 -27.40 18.59
N GLU A 177 9.15 -27.76 17.67
CA GLU A 177 9.80 -29.07 17.64
C GLU A 177 10.68 -29.33 18.87
N THR A 178 11.25 -28.29 19.45
CA THR A 178 12.09 -28.36 20.63
C THR A 178 11.32 -28.30 21.96
N CYS A 179 9.99 -28.14 21.91
CA CYS A 179 9.14 -27.91 23.06
C CYS A 179 9.54 -26.68 23.89
N PHE A 180 10.23 -25.72 23.30
CA PHE A 180 10.60 -24.48 23.96
C PHE A 180 9.43 -23.50 24.01
N LEU A 181 8.67 -23.41 22.91
CA LEU A 181 7.51 -22.54 22.77
C LEU A 181 6.23 -23.37 22.66
N HIS A 182 5.34 -23.18 23.63
CA HIS A 182 3.97 -23.68 23.60
C HIS A 182 3.04 -22.47 23.51
N GLN A 183 2.12 -22.49 22.58
CA GLN A 183 1.15 -21.43 22.41
C GLN A 183 -0.27 -22.00 22.32
N GLU A 184 -1.13 -21.59 23.22
CA GLU A 184 -2.53 -21.93 23.20
C GLU A 184 -3.34 -20.80 22.58
N LEU A 185 -4.21 -21.13 21.62
CA LEU A 185 -5.19 -20.23 21.01
C LEU A 185 -6.58 -20.64 21.46
N THR A 186 -7.26 -19.78 22.21
CA THR A 186 -8.54 -20.08 22.85
C THR A 186 -9.72 -19.45 22.09
N ALA A 187 -10.90 -20.02 22.24
CA ALA A 187 -12.10 -19.60 21.49
C ALA A 187 -12.62 -18.19 21.87
N ASP A 188 -12.16 -17.63 22.97
CA ASP A 188 -12.46 -16.25 23.38
C ASP A 188 -11.53 -15.21 22.73
N GLY A 189 -10.65 -15.66 21.79
CA GLY A 189 -9.73 -14.79 21.06
C GLY A 189 -8.49 -14.40 21.88
N ARG A 190 -8.16 -15.21 22.90
CA ARG A 190 -6.97 -15.03 23.72
C ARG A 190 -5.90 -16.04 23.34
N TYR A 191 -4.64 -15.65 23.47
CA TYR A 191 -3.51 -16.56 23.40
C TYR A 191 -2.71 -16.54 24.70
N ASP A 192 -2.07 -17.66 24.96
CA ASP A 192 -1.17 -17.84 26.10
C ASP A 192 0.09 -18.59 25.63
N GLU A 193 1.25 -18.04 25.93
CA GLU A 193 2.52 -18.66 25.59
C GLU A 193 3.30 -19.12 26.83
N THR A 194 3.83 -20.34 26.75
CA THR A 194 4.90 -20.83 27.62
C THR A 194 6.20 -20.85 26.83
N ARG A 195 7.27 -20.29 27.39
CA ARG A 195 8.61 -20.30 26.76
C ARG A 195 9.67 -20.84 27.70
N GLY A 196 10.40 -21.86 27.29
CA GLY A 196 11.46 -22.47 28.07
C GLY A 196 10.99 -22.95 29.45
N GLY A 197 9.75 -23.45 29.53
CA GLY A 197 9.13 -23.89 30.78
C GLY A 197 8.57 -22.76 31.65
N ARG A 198 8.66 -21.48 31.25
CA ARG A 198 8.04 -20.35 31.93
C ARG A 198 6.60 -20.18 31.42
N PRO A 199 5.57 -20.53 32.20
CA PRO A 199 4.18 -20.34 31.82
C PRO A 199 3.85 -18.85 31.76
N HIS A 200 2.82 -18.50 30.98
CA HIS A 200 2.34 -17.13 30.79
C HIS A 200 3.46 -16.16 30.40
N ALA A 201 4.39 -16.63 29.57
CA ALA A 201 5.52 -15.81 29.10
C ALA A 201 5.04 -14.58 28.32
N TYR A 202 4.00 -14.79 27.50
CA TYR A 202 3.26 -13.76 26.80
C TYR A 202 1.80 -14.16 26.72
N GLN A 203 0.91 -13.19 26.87
CA GLN A 203 -0.53 -13.35 26.80
C GLN A 203 -1.16 -12.15 26.11
N GLY A 204 -2.29 -12.35 25.44
CA GLY A 204 -2.96 -11.24 24.79
C GLY A 204 -4.14 -11.68 23.94
N ALA A 205 -4.60 -10.76 23.11
CA ALA A 205 -5.62 -11.02 22.12
C ALA A 205 -5.01 -11.45 20.78
N PHE A 206 -5.74 -12.27 20.03
CA PHE A 206 -5.40 -12.58 18.65
C PHE A 206 -6.64 -12.51 17.76
N TRP A 207 -6.40 -12.40 16.44
CA TRP A 207 -7.40 -12.62 15.40
C TRP A 207 -6.74 -13.22 14.17
N ILE A 208 -7.54 -13.91 13.37
CA ILE A 208 -7.11 -14.63 12.19
C ILE A 208 -7.83 -14.04 10.97
N ASP A 209 -7.06 -13.77 9.93
CA ASP A 209 -7.53 -13.33 8.62
C ASP A 209 -6.88 -14.24 7.56
N GLY A 210 -7.68 -15.14 6.99
CA GLY A 210 -7.20 -16.17 6.08
C GLY A 210 -6.15 -17.09 6.73
N ASP A 211 -4.94 -17.06 6.22
CA ASP A 211 -3.77 -17.78 6.72
C ASP A 211 -2.92 -16.97 7.71
N ARG A 212 -3.29 -15.73 7.97
CA ARG A 212 -2.54 -14.82 8.83
C ARG A 212 -3.14 -14.72 10.21
N ILE A 213 -2.30 -14.80 11.24
CA ILE A 213 -2.66 -14.51 12.62
C ILE A 213 -1.94 -13.26 13.11
N VAL A 214 -2.67 -12.40 13.77
CA VAL A 214 -2.16 -11.16 14.38
C VAL A 214 -2.37 -11.24 15.87
N TYR A 215 -1.37 -10.84 16.63
CA TYR A 215 -1.41 -10.83 18.09
C TYR A 215 -1.26 -9.40 18.61
N ARG A 216 -1.97 -9.10 19.67
CA ARG A 216 -1.72 -7.93 20.50
C ARG A 216 -1.53 -8.39 21.93
N ASP A 217 -0.30 -8.30 22.39
CA ASP A 217 0.08 -8.66 23.75
C ASP A 217 -0.50 -7.69 24.78
N ASP A 218 -0.76 -8.17 25.99
CA ASP A 218 -1.25 -7.36 27.09
C ASP A 218 -0.22 -6.31 27.55
N LEU A 219 1.07 -6.51 27.22
CA LEU A 219 2.14 -5.52 27.37
C LEU A 219 2.12 -4.42 26.31
N GLY A 220 1.28 -4.56 25.26
CA GLY A 220 1.02 -3.55 24.25
C GLY A 220 1.79 -3.70 22.93
N PHE A 221 2.66 -4.68 22.78
CA PHE A 221 3.34 -4.94 21.50
C PHE A 221 2.48 -5.80 20.56
N TRP A 222 2.83 -5.78 19.28
CA TRP A 222 2.19 -6.51 18.21
C TRP A 222 3.11 -7.60 17.68
N ALA A 223 2.54 -8.74 17.34
CA ALA A 223 3.25 -9.82 16.68
C ALA A 223 2.39 -10.45 15.58
N TYR A 224 3.03 -11.21 14.69
CA TYR A 224 2.39 -11.83 13.53
C TYR A 224 2.83 -13.26 13.40
N GLY A 225 1.96 -14.09 12.83
CA GLY A 225 2.27 -15.43 12.39
C GLY A 225 1.52 -15.75 11.10
N ARG A 226 1.86 -16.90 10.51
CA ARG A 226 1.18 -17.40 9.33
C ARG A 226 1.03 -18.92 9.41
N PHE A 227 -0.15 -19.40 9.05
CA PHE A 227 -0.41 -20.83 8.88
C PHE A 227 -0.08 -21.23 7.45
N VAL A 228 0.85 -22.19 7.29
CA VAL A 228 1.25 -22.74 5.99
C VAL A 228 1.20 -24.24 6.11
N ASP A 229 0.43 -24.91 5.26
CA ASP A 229 0.31 -26.39 5.24
C ASP A 229 0.04 -27.00 6.62
N GLY A 230 -0.82 -26.36 7.42
CA GLY A 230 -1.16 -26.84 8.77
C GLY A 230 -0.10 -26.60 9.85
N VAL A 231 0.88 -25.75 9.56
CA VAL A 231 1.97 -25.37 10.46
C VAL A 231 1.91 -23.89 10.76
N LEU A 232 2.07 -23.47 12.00
CA LEU A 232 2.13 -22.07 12.39
C LEU A 232 3.59 -21.58 12.42
N HIS A 233 3.90 -20.61 11.58
CA HIS A 233 5.16 -19.88 11.60
C HIS A 233 4.97 -18.60 12.43
N HIS A 234 5.65 -18.50 13.56
CA HIS A 234 5.54 -17.35 14.48
C HIS A 234 6.87 -17.06 15.18
N ALA A 235 7.27 -15.80 15.23
CA ALA A 235 8.48 -15.33 15.93
C ALA A 235 9.77 -16.10 15.63
N GLY A 236 9.91 -16.62 14.40
CA GLY A 236 11.04 -17.46 13.99
C GLY A 236 10.90 -18.94 14.36
N TYR A 237 9.83 -19.34 15.02
CA TYR A 237 9.51 -20.72 15.35
C TYR A 237 8.54 -21.35 14.35
N VAL A 238 8.61 -22.65 14.25
CA VAL A 238 7.71 -23.49 13.45
C VAL A 238 6.94 -24.38 14.44
N LEU A 239 5.65 -24.11 14.61
CA LEU A 239 4.83 -24.80 15.59
C LEU A 239 3.83 -25.72 14.91
N ARG A 240 3.66 -26.90 15.50
CA ARG A 240 2.68 -27.92 15.06
C ARG A 240 1.56 -28.02 16.08
N ARG A 241 0.37 -28.25 15.58
CA ARG A 241 -0.80 -28.46 16.44
C ARG A 241 -0.69 -29.79 17.15
N ARG A 242 -1.06 -29.81 18.43
CA ARG A 242 -1.15 -31.01 19.27
C ARG A 242 -2.60 -31.41 19.52
#